data_1d75bd688285e40ed99f9d05a8ac559e
#
_entry.id   1d75bd688285e40ed99f9d05a8ac559e
#
_cell.length_a   1.000
_cell.length_b   1.000
_cell.length_c   1.000
_cell.angle_alpha   90.00
_cell.angle_beta   90.00
_cell.angle_gamma   90.00
#
_symmetry.space_group_name_H-M   'P 1'
#
loop_
_entity.id
_entity.type
_entity.pdbx_description
1 polymer ?
#
loop_
_entity_poly.entity_id
_entity_poly.type
_entity_poly.pdbx_seq_one_letter_code
_entity_poly.pdbx_strand_id
1 'polypeptide(L)'
;MPDAITTIEQLKNDVKKFIEERDWQQFHSPKNLSMGIVSEASELLDLFLWCDIQDSYEMLEKKREEVENEIADIAYMLLAFCIRHNIDLSSAIAHKRIEAARKYPVEKCKGKSIKYTEL
;
A
#
# COMPACT_ATOMS: atom_id res chain seq x y z
N MET A 1 -4.19 17.15 -7.09
CA MET A 1 -4.14 15.81 -7.72
C MET A 1 -5.09 14.81 -7.03
N PRO A 2 -6.40 15.03 -7.07
CA PRO A 2 -7.32 14.06 -6.44
C PRO A 2 -7.35 12.73 -7.19
N ASP A 3 -7.68 11.66 -6.47
CA ASP A 3 -7.69 10.28 -7.01
C ASP A 3 -8.54 10.15 -8.28
N ALA A 4 -9.66 10.87 -8.36
CA ALA A 4 -10.58 10.76 -9.49
C ALA A 4 -9.96 11.14 -10.84
N ILE A 5 -8.93 11.97 -10.86
CA ILE A 5 -8.31 12.48 -12.09
C ILE A 5 -6.81 12.21 -12.18
N THR A 6 -6.23 11.58 -11.17
CA THR A 6 -4.79 11.29 -11.11
C THR A 6 -4.55 9.81 -11.45
N THR A 7 -3.65 9.54 -12.36
CA THR A 7 -3.30 8.17 -12.73
C THR A 7 -2.10 7.67 -11.91
N ILE A 8 -1.95 6.35 -11.83
CA ILE A 8 -0.76 5.74 -11.22
C ILE A 8 0.51 6.21 -11.95
N GLU A 9 0.45 6.35 -13.27
CA GLU A 9 1.59 6.82 -14.05
C GLU A 9 2.01 8.23 -13.65
N GLN A 10 1.06 9.13 -13.44
CA GLN A 10 1.36 10.48 -12.97
C GLN A 10 2.03 10.46 -11.60
N LEU A 11 1.52 9.65 -10.66
CA LEU A 11 2.13 9.49 -9.35
C LEU A 11 3.55 8.92 -9.45
N LYS A 12 3.74 7.90 -10.28
CA LYS A 12 5.08 7.34 -10.53
C LYS A 12 6.04 8.39 -11.06
N ASN A 13 5.59 9.20 -12.01
CA ASN A 13 6.44 10.26 -12.59
C ASN A 13 6.87 11.28 -11.53
N ASP A 14 5.94 11.69 -10.67
CA ASP A 14 6.25 12.64 -9.60
C ASP A 14 7.23 12.05 -8.58
N VAL A 15 6.99 10.81 -8.16
CA VAL A 15 7.87 10.10 -7.23
C VAL A 15 9.26 9.89 -7.86
N LYS A 16 9.30 9.49 -9.11
CA LYS A 16 10.55 9.28 -9.85
C LYS A 16 11.40 10.55 -9.89
N LYS A 17 10.76 11.66 -10.23
CA LYS A 17 11.43 12.97 -10.25
C LYS A 17 12.01 13.32 -8.89
N PHE A 18 11.24 13.15 -7.84
CA PHE A 18 11.68 13.40 -6.47
C PHE A 18 12.92 12.56 -6.11
N ILE A 19 12.91 11.28 -6.46
CA ILE A 19 14.01 10.35 -6.20
C ILE A 19 15.26 10.72 -7.00
N GLU A 20 15.10 11.00 -8.30
CA GLU A 20 16.21 11.30 -9.20
C GLU A 20 16.90 12.62 -8.85
N GLU A 21 16.15 13.63 -8.48
CA GLU A 21 16.70 14.93 -8.05
C GLU A 21 17.64 14.79 -6.86
N ARG A 22 17.48 13.73 -6.05
CA ARG A 22 18.27 13.45 -4.84
C ARG A 22 19.29 12.33 -5.02
N ASP A 23 19.33 11.76 -6.22
CA ASP A 23 20.20 10.61 -6.53
C ASP A 23 20.00 9.44 -5.54
N TRP A 24 18.75 9.20 -5.18
CA TRP A 24 18.40 8.15 -4.21
C TRP A 24 18.15 6.78 -4.83
N GLN A 25 17.97 6.71 -6.16
CA GLN A 25 17.69 5.45 -6.85
C GLN A 25 18.81 4.42 -6.62
N GLN A 26 20.03 4.85 -6.39
CA GLN A 26 21.16 3.96 -6.10
C GLN A 26 20.97 3.13 -4.82
N PHE A 27 20.12 3.59 -3.91
CA PHE A 27 19.83 2.88 -2.65
C PHE A 27 18.59 1.98 -2.73
N HIS A 28 17.89 1.97 -3.85
CA HIS A 28 16.59 1.32 -4.02
C HIS A 28 16.71 -0.12 -4.52
N SER A 29 17.50 -0.95 -3.82
CA SER A 29 17.52 -2.39 -4.07
C SER A 29 16.19 -3.02 -3.66
N PRO A 30 15.85 -4.20 -4.21
CA PRO A 30 14.64 -4.92 -3.77
C PRO A 30 14.60 -5.13 -2.25
N LYS A 31 15.73 -5.46 -1.65
CA LYS A 31 15.82 -5.66 -0.20
C LYS A 31 15.55 -4.36 0.56
N ASN A 32 16.23 -3.27 0.20
CA ASN A 32 16.08 -1.99 0.90
C ASN A 32 14.64 -1.47 0.79
N LEU A 33 14.05 -1.54 -0.40
CA LEU A 33 12.67 -1.10 -0.60
C LEU A 33 11.67 -1.97 0.15
N SER A 34 11.90 -3.29 0.20
CA SER A 34 11.06 -4.20 0.98
C SER A 34 11.11 -3.86 2.47
N MET A 35 12.29 -3.57 2.99
CA MET A 35 12.48 -3.14 4.39
C MET A 35 11.75 -1.81 4.63
N GLY A 36 11.86 -0.87 3.70
CA GLY A 36 11.18 0.42 3.80
C GLY A 36 9.66 0.26 3.84
N ILE A 37 9.09 -0.60 3.01
CA ILE A 37 7.65 -0.87 2.99
C ILE A 37 7.18 -1.39 4.35
N VAL A 38 7.90 -2.37 4.91
CA VAL A 38 7.56 -2.94 6.23
C VAL A 38 7.70 -1.89 7.33
N SER A 39 8.76 -1.10 7.28
CA SER A 39 9.00 -0.03 8.27
C SER A 39 7.85 0.99 8.26
N GLU A 40 7.45 1.47 7.08
CA GLU A 40 6.35 2.44 6.98
C GLU A 40 5.02 1.82 7.38
N ALA A 41 4.78 0.55 7.01
CA ALA A 41 3.57 -0.16 7.43
C ALA A 41 3.50 -0.30 8.97
N SER A 42 4.65 -0.52 9.61
CA SER A 42 4.70 -0.61 11.09
C SER A 42 4.35 0.72 11.76
N GLU A 43 4.71 1.84 11.16
CA GLU A 43 4.37 3.16 11.68
C GLU A 43 2.87 3.42 11.62
N LEU A 44 2.20 2.94 10.57
CA LEU A 44 0.73 2.98 10.52
C LEU A 44 0.13 2.13 11.65
N LEU A 45 0.65 0.91 11.84
CA LEU A 45 0.19 0.03 12.91
C LEU A 45 0.35 0.67 14.29
N ASP A 46 1.46 1.36 14.53
CA ASP A 46 1.75 2.00 15.82
C ASP A 46 0.65 2.98 16.26
N LEU A 47 -0.02 3.64 15.31
CA LEU A 47 -1.11 4.55 15.62
C LEU A 47 -2.31 3.84 16.27
N PHE A 48 -2.48 2.54 16.02
CA PHE A 48 -3.63 1.75 16.47
C PHE A 48 -3.26 0.59 17.39
N LEU A 49 -1.97 0.35 17.60
CA LEU A 49 -1.48 -0.88 18.26
C LEU A 49 -2.05 -1.06 19.67
N TRP A 50 -2.21 0.02 20.42
CA TRP A 50 -2.61 -0.01 21.82
C TRP A 50 -4.09 0.26 22.07
N CYS A 51 -4.87 0.43 21.01
CA CYS A 51 -6.31 0.56 21.15
C CYS A 51 -7.02 -0.73 20.74
N ASP A 52 -8.24 -0.96 21.23
CA ASP A 52 -9.03 -2.08 20.80
C ASP A 52 -9.72 -1.79 19.44
N ILE A 53 -10.44 -2.77 18.92
CA ILE A 53 -11.08 -2.67 17.59
C ILE A 53 -12.08 -1.51 17.54
N GLN A 54 -12.87 -1.32 18.59
CA GLN A 54 -13.88 -0.25 18.63
C GLN A 54 -13.22 1.12 18.70
N ASP A 55 -12.20 1.27 19.53
CA ASP A 55 -11.48 2.53 19.69
C ASP A 55 -10.68 2.93 18.45
N SER A 56 -10.37 1.95 17.57
CA SER A 56 -9.61 2.24 16.35
C SER A 56 -10.36 3.20 15.42
N TYR A 57 -11.68 3.18 15.39
CA TYR A 57 -12.47 4.11 14.58
C TYR A 57 -12.35 5.54 15.08
N GLU A 58 -12.41 5.75 16.39
CA GLU A 58 -12.21 7.06 16.98
C GLU A 58 -10.76 7.53 16.81
N MET A 59 -9.81 6.62 16.98
CA MET A 59 -8.40 6.93 16.80
C MET A 59 -8.09 7.40 15.37
N LEU A 60 -8.72 6.80 14.37
CA LEU A 60 -8.60 7.23 12.98
C LEU A 60 -9.01 8.70 12.82
N GLU A 61 -10.15 9.09 13.37
CA GLU A 61 -10.63 10.46 13.25
C GLU A 61 -9.75 11.45 14.02
N LYS A 62 -9.33 11.07 15.22
CA LYS A 62 -8.47 11.89 16.07
C LYS A 62 -7.09 12.12 15.45
N LYS A 63 -6.52 11.11 14.76
CA LYS A 63 -5.19 11.14 14.18
C LYS A 63 -5.21 11.08 12.65
N ARG A 64 -6.26 11.60 12.03
CA ARG A 64 -6.47 11.50 10.58
C ARG A 64 -5.25 11.97 9.77
N GLU A 65 -4.69 13.11 10.10
CA GLU A 65 -3.53 13.65 9.38
C GLU A 65 -2.32 12.71 9.47
N GLU A 66 -2.05 12.18 10.67
CA GLU A 66 -0.96 11.22 10.87
C GLU A 66 -1.21 9.93 10.09
N VAL A 67 -2.45 9.44 10.09
CA VAL A 67 -2.82 8.23 9.33
C VAL A 67 -2.62 8.46 7.83
N GLU A 68 -3.07 9.60 7.32
CA GLU A 68 -2.89 9.93 5.89
C GLU A 68 -1.40 10.00 5.53
N ASN A 69 -0.58 10.57 6.40
CA ASN A 69 0.87 10.64 6.18
C ASN A 69 1.50 9.24 6.12
N GLU A 70 1.12 8.34 7.02
CA GLU A 70 1.66 6.98 7.02
C GLU A 70 1.20 6.17 5.80
N ILE A 71 -0.05 6.33 5.39
CA ILE A 71 -0.56 5.71 4.16
C ILE A 71 0.21 6.24 2.95
N ALA A 72 0.46 7.54 2.89
CA ALA A 72 1.23 8.15 1.81
C ALA A 72 2.66 7.60 1.78
N ASP A 73 3.31 7.44 2.93
CA ASP A 73 4.65 6.87 3.01
C ASP A 73 4.71 5.43 2.51
N ILE A 74 3.72 4.60 2.86
CA ILE A 74 3.61 3.22 2.36
C ILE A 74 3.44 3.21 0.85
N ALA A 75 2.51 4.00 0.33
CA ALA A 75 2.24 4.09 -1.11
C ALA A 75 3.47 4.61 -1.87
N TYR A 76 4.17 5.62 -1.33
CA TYR A 76 5.40 6.14 -1.89
C TYR A 76 6.44 5.03 -2.05
N MET A 77 6.66 4.23 -1.01
CA MET A 77 7.64 3.13 -1.05
C MET A 77 7.23 2.05 -2.04
N LEU A 78 5.94 1.74 -2.15
CA LEU A 78 5.42 0.80 -3.15
C LEU A 78 5.67 1.32 -4.57
N LEU A 79 5.39 2.60 -4.82
CA LEU A 79 5.65 3.21 -6.13
C LEU A 79 7.14 3.25 -6.44
N ALA A 80 7.98 3.57 -5.46
CA ALA A 80 9.44 3.55 -5.63
C ALA A 80 9.93 2.16 -6.06
N PHE A 81 9.41 1.10 -5.45
CA PHE A 81 9.73 -0.28 -5.83
C PHE A 81 9.33 -0.55 -7.29
N CYS A 82 8.10 -0.18 -7.66
CA CYS A 82 7.59 -0.39 -9.01
C CYS A 82 8.41 0.38 -10.05
N ILE A 83 8.79 1.62 -9.74
CA ILE A 83 9.59 2.47 -10.63
C ILE A 83 10.98 1.85 -10.85
N ARG A 84 11.65 1.50 -9.77
CA ARG A 84 13.03 1.02 -9.83
C ARG A 84 13.14 -0.34 -10.53
N HIS A 85 12.14 -1.19 -10.36
CA HIS A 85 12.19 -2.57 -10.83
C HIS A 85 11.18 -2.88 -11.95
N ASN A 86 10.66 -1.85 -12.62
CA ASN A 86 9.83 -1.96 -13.81
C ASN A 86 8.57 -2.83 -13.62
N ILE A 87 7.83 -2.57 -12.55
CA ILE A 87 6.57 -3.26 -12.27
C ILE A 87 5.41 -2.34 -12.65
N ASP A 88 4.49 -2.86 -13.46
CA ASP A 88 3.23 -2.18 -13.76
C ASP A 88 2.22 -2.52 -12.67
N LEU A 89 2.02 -1.59 -11.75
CA LEU A 89 1.21 -1.82 -10.55
C LEU A 89 -0.25 -2.14 -10.89
N SER A 90 -0.84 -1.40 -11.81
CA SER A 90 -2.24 -1.61 -12.19
C SER A 90 -2.47 -3.02 -12.74
N SER A 91 -1.56 -3.48 -13.61
CA SER A 91 -1.61 -4.84 -14.18
C SER A 91 -1.42 -5.91 -13.11
N ALA A 92 -0.47 -5.68 -12.18
CA ALA A 92 -0.23 -6.60 -11.08
C ALA A 92 -1.47 -6.75 -10.19
N ILE A 93 -2.12 -5.63 -9.85
CA ILE A 93 -3.35 -5.63 -9.04
C ILE A 93 -4.49 -6.35 -9.78
N ALA A 94 -4.68 -6.05 -11.07
CA ALA A 94 -5.74 -6.68 -11.87
C ALA A 94 -5.54 -8.20 -11.96
N HIS A 95 -4.31 -8.64 -12.20
CA HIS A 95 -3.97 -10.06 -12.24
C HIS A 95 -4.23 -10.74 -10.88
N LYS A 96 -3.78 -10.12 -9.81
CA LYS A 96 -3.97 -10.67 -8.45
C LYS A 96 -5.44 -10.72 -8.05
N ARG A 97 -6.25 -9.76 -8.48
CA ARG A 97 -7.69 -9.76 -8.22
C ARG A 97 -8.38 -10.96 -8.87
N ILE A 98 -8.01 -11.31 -10.10
CA ILE A 98 -8.54 -12.48 -10.81
C ILE A 98 -8.19 -13.77 -10.05
N GLU A 99 -6.94 -13.90 -9.64
CA GLU A 99 -6.47 -15.04 -8.86
C GLU A 99 -7.21 -15.15 -7.52
N ALA A 100 -7.34 -14.02 -6.81
CA ALA A 100 -8.04 -13.97 -5.53
C ALA A 100 -9.53 -14.34 -5.66
N ALA A 101 -10.20 -13.89 -6.73
CA ALA A 101 -11.59 -14.24 -6.99
C ALA A 101 -11.79 -15.74 -7.19
N ARG A 102 -10.79 -16.40 -7.74
CA ARG A 102 -10.81 -17.85 -7.93
C ARG A 102 -10.72 -18.62 -6.61
N LYS A 103 -9.91 -18.11 -5.66
CA LYS A 103 -9.75 -18.67 -4.31
C LYS A 103 -10.92 -18.34 -3.39
N TYR A 104 -11.56 -17.21 -3.62
CA TYR A 104 -12.65 -16.67 -2.79
C TYR A 104 -13.91 -16.44 -3.62
N PRO A 105 -14.57 -17.51 -4.12
CA PRO A 105 -15.84 -17.35 -4.84
C PRO A 105 -16.89 -16.72 -3.94
N VAL A 106 -17.67 -15.78 -4.48
CA VAL A 106 -18.64 -14.99 -3.72
C VAL A 106 -19.59 -15.89 -2.92
N GLU A 107 -20.11 -16.93 -3.54
CA GLU A 107 -21.08 -17.84 -2.93
C GLU A 107 -20.55 -18.61 -1.72
N LYS A 108 -19.22 -18.72 -1.61
CA LYS A 108 -18.59 -19.43 -0.47
C LYS A 108 -18.07 -18.50 0.62
N CYS A 109 -17.72 -17.26 0.28
CA CYS A 109 -16.99 -16.39 1.20
C CYS A 109 -17.73 -15.14 1.63
N LYS A 110 -18.85 -14.80 0.99
CA LYS A 110 -19.58 -13.57 1.30
C LYS A 110 -19.98 -13.50 2.77
N GLY A 111 -19.57 -12.43 3.44
CA GLY A 111 -19.84 -12.22 4.87
C GLY A 111 -18.98 -13.03 5.82
N LYS A 112 -17.98 -13.74 5.31
CA LYS A 112 -17.06 -14.57 6.11
C LYS A 112 -15.65 -14.03 6.04
N SER A 113 -14.94 -14.10 7.16
CA SER A 113 -13.52 -13.70 7.27
C SER A 113 -12.68 -14.93 7.59
N ILE A 114 -12.56 -15.84 6.62
CA ILE A 114 -11.80 -17.08 6.75
C ILE A 114 -10.91 -17.29 5.54
N LYS A 115 -9.81 -17.98 5.75
CA LYS A 115 -8.85 -18.29 4.69
C LYS A 115 -9.46 -19.27 3.69
N TYR A 116 -9.08 -19.14 2.41
CA TYR A 116 -9.65 -19.96 1.33
C TYR A 116 -9.48 -21.47 1.57
N THR A 117 -8.44 -21.88 2.28
CA THR A 117 -8.22 -23.28 2.63
C THR A 117 -9.27 -23.84 3.60
N GLU A 118 -10.03 -22.98 4.26
CA GLU A 118 -11.07 -23.33 5.22
C GLU A 118 -12.49 -23.17 4.66
N LEU A 119 -12.61 -22.80 3.42
CA LEU A 119 -13.91 -22.62 2.76
C LEU A 119 -14.56 -23.95 2.32
#